data_0e4a5556a069767c9885777d7b85d61a
#
_entry.id   0e4a5556a069767c9885777d7b85d61a
#
_cell.length_a   1.000
_cell.length_b   1.000
_cell.length_c   1.000
_cell.angle_alpha   90.00
_cell.angle_beta   90.00
_cell.angle_gamma   90.00
#
_symmetry.space_group_name_H-M   'P 1'
#
loop_
_entity.id
_entity.type
_entity.pdbx_description
1 polymer ?
#
loop_
_entity_poly.entity_id
_entity_poly.type
_entity_poly.pdbx_seq_one_letter_code
_entity_poly.pdbx_strand_id
1 'polypeptide(L)'
;MGHAWSAILAHDFARERGGRFTLRIEDIDGTRSRPEHVAAILADLDWLGLGWDGEVVFQSQRLALYEAALDRLRDAGLLYPCFCTRADIAASLTAPHGPEGALYPGTCRALTADPDRLAREPHCWRLDTAAALASLDDTGADLRWHDDFAGWVVADPLSHGDVVLARKDAPASYHLAVTIDDAAQGISHVVRGRDLFTATHVHRLLQALLDLPLPDYRHHALLTGPDGIRLAKRHGAPTLEALRLEGQDGQALAESLRRGQLPVGIAPAKA
;
A
#
# COMPACT_ATOMS: atom_id res chain seq x y z
N MET A 1 -8.43 14.54 -8.31
CA MET A 1 -7.44 14.52 -9.42
C MET A 1 -6.35 13.48 -9.21
N GLY A 2 -5.58 13.44 -8.10
CA GLY A 2 -4.49 12.46 -7.92
C GLY A 2 -4.92 11.00 -8.06
N HIS A 3 -6.07 10.63 -7.53
CA HIS A 3 -6.61 9.27 -7.69
C HIS A 3 -6.99 8.96 -9.15
N ALA A 4 -7.60 9.93 -9.88
CA ALA A 4 -7.90 9.77 -11.31
C ALA A 4 -6.61 9.55 -12.10
N TRP A 5 -5.57 10.36 -11.85
CA TRP A 5 -4.27 10.23 -12.48
C TRP A 5 -3.68 8.83 -12.31
N SER A 6 -3.62 8.33 -11.06
CA SER A 6 -3.10 7.00 -10.77
C SER A 6 -3.93 5.89 -11.44
N ALA A 7 -5.27 6.00 -11.40
CA ALA A 7 -6.17 5.02 -12.01
C ALA A 7 -6.02 4.99 -13.55
N ILE A 8 -5.94 6.15 -14.20
CA ILE A 8 -5.72 6.27 -15.65
C ILE A 8 -4.40 5.62 -16.04
N LEU A 9 -3.30 5.93 -15.33
CA LEU A 9 -1.99 5.37 -15.64
C LEU A 9 -1.96 3.84 -15.49
N ALA A 10 -2.60 3.30 -14.46
CA ALA A 10 -2.67 1.85 -14.26
C ALA A 10 -3.56 1.15 -15.31
N HIS A 11 -4.73 1.74 -15.59
CA HIS A 11 -5.64 1.24 -16.62
C HIS A 11 -4.96 1.22 -18.01
N ASP A 12 -4.39 2.34 -18.44
CA ASP A 12 -3.78 2.48 -19.76
C ASP A 12 -2.56 1.56 -19.88
N PHE A 13 -1.74 1.46 -18.84
CA PHE A 13 -0.61 0.51 -18.79
C PHE A 13 -1.06 -0.93 -19.05
N ALA A 14 -2.17 -1.35 -18.43
CA ALA A 14 -2.73 -2.69 -18.64
C ALA A 14 -3.27 -2.86 -20.07
N ARG A 15 -4.06 -1.88 -20.55
CA ARG A 15 -4.71 -1.95 -21.87
C ARG A 15 -3.70 -1.92 -23.03
N GLU A 16 -2.67 -1.09 -22.96
CA GLU A 16 -1.60 -1.01 -23.96
C GLU A 16 -0.84 -2.33 -24.14
N ARG A 17 -0.82 -3.16 -23.10
CA ARG A 17 -0.15 -4.47 -23.08
C ARG A 17 -1.10 -5.65 -23.33
N GLY A 18 -2.36 -5.38 -23.66
CA GLY A 18 -3.38 -6.43 -23.82
C GLY A 18 -3.68 -7.17 -22.49
N GLY A 19 -3.32 -6.55 -21.36
CA GLY A 19 -3.49 -7.09 -20.03
C GLY A 19 -4.87 -6.80 -19.43
N ARG A 20 -5.06 -7.32 -18.22
CA ARG A 20 -6.28 -7.10 -17.42
C ARG A 20 -6.04 -5.99 -16.41
N PHE A 21 -7.03 -5.11 -16.26
CA PHE A 21 -7.09 -4.12 -15.21
C PHE A 21 -8.14 -4.55 -14.18
N THR A 22 -7.70 -4.97 -13.02
CA THR A 22 -8.59 -5.47 -11.95
C THR A 22 -8.81 -4.41 -10.88
N LEU A 23 -9.95 -4.47 -10.21
CA LEU A 23 -10.31 -3.52 -9.15
C LEU A 23 -10.39 -4.22 -7.80
N ARG A 24 -9.68 -3.65 -6.81
CA ARG A 24 -9.69 -4.10 -5.41
C ARG A 24 -10.04 -2.93 -4.50
N ILE A 25 -10.97 -3.14 -3.61
CA ILE A 25 -11.38 -2.20 -2.56
C ILE A 25 -10.65 -2.58 -1.28
N GLU A 26 -9.86 -1.66 -0.75
CA GLU A 26 -9.06 -1.84 0.46
C GLU A 26 -9.87 -1.38 1.68
N ASP A 27 -10.83 -2.19 2.09
CA ASP A 27 -11.87 -1.90 3.09
C ASP A 27 -11.69 -2.63 4.43
N ILE A 28 -10.47 -3.05 4.76
CA ILE A 28 -10.18 -3.75 6.03
C ILE A 28 -10.46 -2.85 7.24
N ASP A 29 -10.14 -1.55 7.15
CA ASP A 29 -10.45 -0.58 8.19
C ASP A 29 -11.91 -0.11 8.06
N GLY A 30 -12.83 -0.85 8.65
CA GLY A 30 -14.28 -0.57 8.60
C GLY A 30 -14.68 0.78 9.21
N THR A 31 -13.77 1.45 9.97
CA THR A 31 -14.05 2.78 10.50
C THR A 31 -13.86 3.88 9.46
N ARG A 32 -13.05 3.64 8.44
CA ARG A 32 -12.72 4.57 7.35
C ARG A 32 -13.37 4.22 6.03
N SER A 33 -13.61 2.94 5.80
CA SER A 33 -14.23 2.45 4.57
C SER A 33 -15.73 2.37 4.75
N ARG A 34 -16.46 3.31 4.14
CA ARG A 34 -17.91 3.39 4.18
C ARG A 34 -18.50 2.99 2.82
N PRO A 35 -19.68 2.33 2.78
CA PRO A 35 -20.32 1.92 1.52
C PRO A 35 -20.48 3.06 0.50
N GLU A 36 -20.79 4.27 0.98
CA GLU A 36 -20.92 5.46 0.13
C GLU A 36 -19.61 5.85 -0.54
N HIS A 37 -18.46 5.68 0.13
CA HIS A 37 -17.14 5.93 -0.47
C HIS A 37 -16.81 4.90 -1.55
N VAL A 38 -17.17 3.63 -1.34
CA VAL A 38 -17.00 2.57 -2.34
C VAL A 38 -17.84 2.87 -3.56
N ALA A 39 -19.13 3.20 -3.37
CA ALA A 39 -20.04 3.56 -4.46
C ALA A 39 -19.52 4.77 -5.25
N ALA A 40 -18.97 5.78 -4.57
CA ALA A 40 -18.37 6.95 -5.22
C ALA A 40 -17.13 6.57 -6.06
N ILE A 41 -16.26 5.69 -5.55
CA ILE A 41 -15.10 5.20 -6.31
C ILE A 41 -15.53 4.50 -7.60
N LEU A 42 -16.51 3.59 -7.52
CA LEU A 42 -17.01 2.86 -8.70
C LEU A 42 -17.64 3.83 -9.73
N ALA A 43 -18.47 4.76 -9.26
CA ALA A 43 -19.08 5.77 -10.11
C ALA A 43 -18.05 6.71 -10.75
N ASP A 44 -16.99 7.08 -10.04
CA ASP A 44 -15.94 7.94 -10.57
C ASP A 44 -15.08 7.22 -11.63
N LEU A 45 -14.78 5.92 -11.45
CA LEU A 45 -14.06 5.12 -12.44
C LEU A 45 -14.90 4.93 -13.72
N ASP A 46 -16.18 4.62 -13.59
CA ASP A 46 -17.11 4.49 -14.72
C ASP A 46 -17.25 5.82 -15.48
N TRP A 47 -17.43 6.92 -14.75
CA TRP A 47 -17.50 8.27 -15.31
C TRP A 47 -16.23 8.67 -16.08
N LEU A 48 -15.05 8.24 -15.63
CA LEU A 48 -13.76 8.45 -16.33
C LEU A 48 -13.58 7.50 -17.53
N GLY A 49 -14.49 6.52 -17.73
CA GLY A 49 -14.38 5.51 -18.78
C GLY A 49 -13.32 4.45 -18.50
N LEU A 50 -12.98 4.20 -17.24
CA LEU A 50 -11.98 3.23 -16.80
C LEU A 50 -12.66 1.91 -16.42
N GLY A 51 -13.00 1.10 -17.42
CA GLY A 51 -13.56 -0.22 -17.19
C GLY A 51 -12.54 -1.21 -16.63
N TRP A 52 -12.96 -2.06 -15.69
CA TRP A 52 -12.13 -3.11 -15.09
C TRP A 52 -12.59 -4.51 -15.50
N ASP A 53 -11.73 -5.50 -15.32
CA ASP A 53 -11.96 -6.89 -15.69
C ASP A 53 -12.30 -7.75 -14.48
N GLY A 54 -13.37 -8.52 -14.58
CA GLY A 54 -13.81 -9.44 -13.53
C GLY A 54 -14.57 -8.76 -12.41
N GLU A 55 -14.71 -9.48 -11.30
CA GLU A 55 -15.43 -8.99 -10.13
C GLU A 55 -14.56 -8.05 -9.31
N VAL A 56 -15.20 -7.10 -8.62
CA VAL A 56 -14.53 -6.23 -7.66
C VAL A 56 -14.19 -7.05 -6.42
N VAL A 57 -12.91 -7.05 -6.05
CA VAL A 57 -12.42 -7.75 -4.86
C VAL A 57 -12.48 -6.81 -3.66
N PHE A 58 -13.03 -7.30 -2.54
CA PHE A 58 -13.08 -6.58 -1.27
C PHE A 58 -12.14 -7.25 -0.27
N GLN A 59 -11.22 -6.50 0.31
CA GLN A 59 -10.26 -7.04 1.26
C GLN A 59 -10.93 -7.53 2.55
N SER A 60 -12.01 -6.90 2.98
CA SER A 60 -12.80 -7.33 4.14
C SER A 60 -13.37 -8.75 4.02
N GLN A 61 -13.52 -9.26 2.79
CA GLN A 61 -13.99 -10.63 2.50
C GLN A 61 -12.85 -11.66 2.43
N ARG A 62 -11.60 -11.24 2.62
CA ARG A 62 -10.39 -12.06 2.40
C ARG A 62 -9.57 -12.27 3.68
N LEU A 63 -10.13 -11.94 4.84
CA LEU A 63 -9.40 -11.95 6.12
C LEU A 63 -8.74 -13.29 6.44
N ALA A 64 -9.35 -14.41 6.04
CA ALA A 64 -8.77 -15.74 6.23
C ALA A 64 -7.42 -15.95 5.51
N LEU A 65 -7.21 -15.30 4.35
CA LEU A 65 -5.94 -15.37 3.62
C LEU A 65 -4.83 -14.63 4.39
N TYR A 66 -5.19 -13.48 4.97
CA TYR A 66 -4.24 -12.68 5.74
C TYR A 66 -3.88 -13.36 7.06
N GLU A 67 -4.88 -13.96 7.73
CA GLU A 67 -4.64 -14.73 8.96
C GLU A 67 -3.74 -15.93 8.69
N ALA A 68 -3.97 -16.70 7.63
CA ALA A 68 -3.10 -17.82 7.26
C ALA A 68 -1.65 -17.36 7.00
N ALA A 69 -1.44 -16.19 6.39
CA ALA A 69 -0.12 -15.62 6.21
C ALA A 69 0.53 -15.18 7.52
N LEU A 70 -0.25 -14.57 8.44
CA LEU A 70 0.21 -14.22 9.77
C LEU A 70 0.59 -15.46 10.58
N ASP A 71 -0.20 -16.55 10.49
CA ASP A 71 0.10 -17.82 11.17
C ASP A 71 1.43 -18.39 10.69
N ARG A 72 1.68 -18.43 9.37
CA ARG A 72 2.97 -18.87 8.82
C ARG A 72 4.14 -18.06 9.38
N LEU A 73 4.02 -16.75 9.44
CA LEU A 73 5.08 -15.89 9.98
C LEU A 73 5.23 -16.03 11.50
N ARG A 74 4.14 -16.29 12.22
CA ARG A 74 4.12 -16.53 13.66
C ARG A 74 4.77 -17.86 14.01
N ASP A 75 4.42 -18.93 13.27
CA ASP A 75 5.00 -20.27 13.45
C ASP A 75 6.49 -20.30 13.12
N ALA A 76 6.94 -19.45 12.20
CA ALA A 76 8.36 -19.23 11.91
C ALA A 76 9.09 -18.38 12.97
N GLY A 77 8.39 -17.90 14.01
CA GLY A 77 8.98 -17.06 15.07
C GLY A 77 9.35 -15.65 14.63
N LEU A 78 8.80 -15.18 13.51
CA LEU A 78 9.12 -13.87 12.91
C LEU A 78 8.21 -12.74 13.37
N LEU A 79 7.11 -13.07 14.09
CA LEU A 79 6.20 -12.08 14.64
C LEU A 79 6.30 -12.01 16.16
N TYR A 80 6.18 -10.80 16.69
CA TYR A 80 6.04 -10.59 18.12
C TYR A 80 4.90 -9.59 18.43
N PRO A 81 4.24 -9.75 19.61
CA PRO A 81 3.19 -8.82 20.02
C PRO A 81 3.78 -7.50 20.51
N CYS A 82 3.19 -6.39 20.08
CA CYS A 82 3.57 -5.06 20.54
C CYS A 82 2.38 -4.37 21.20
N PHE A 83 2.55 -3.97 22.46
CA PHE A 83 1.54 -3.32 23.28
C PHE A 83 1.71 -1.79 23.37
N CYS A 84 2.74 -1.24 22.70
CA CYS A 84 3.02 0.20 22.71
C CYS A 84 1.91 1.00 22.04
N THR A 85 1.53 2.12 22.66
CA THR A 85 0.74 3.17 22.03
C THR A 85 1.63 4.05 21.11
N ARG A 86 0.99 4.89 20.31
CA ARG A 86 1.73 5.90 19.51
C ARG A 86 2.53 6.86 20.39
N ALA A 87 2.00 7.20 21.57
CA ALA A 87 2.67 8.07 22.53
C ALA A 87 3.91 7.38 23.12
N ASP A 88 3.84 6.10 23.44
CA ASP A 88 4.97 5.33 23.96
C ASP A 88 6.11 5.27 22.92
N ILE A 89 5.76 5.03 21.65
CA ILE A 89 6.72 5.03 20.55
C ILE A 89 7.38 6.41 20.42
N ALA A 90 6.59 7.47 20.38
CA ALA A 90 7.12 8.83 20.29
C ALA A 90 8.03 9.20 21.45
N ALA A 91 7.68 8.80 22.68
CA ALA A 91 8.49 9.05 23.88
C ALA A 91 9.81 8.25 23.89
N SER A 92 9.87 7.10 23.21
CA SER A 92 11.05 6.22 23.16
C SER A 92 12.06 6.64 22.10
N LEU A 93 11.74 7.60 21.24
CA LEU A 93 12.60 8.01 20.13
C LEU A 93 13.67 8.99 20.58
N THR A 94 14.90 8.50 20.69
CA THR A 94 16.11 9.30 20.94
C THR A 94 16.93 9.57 19.67
N ALA A 95 16.57 8.95 18.53
CA ALA A 95 17.29 9.00 17.27
C ALA A 95 16.52 9.78 16.18
N PRO A 96 17.21 10.27 15.12
CA PRO A 96 16.58 10.91 13.99
C PRO A 96 15.52 10.00 13.34
N HIS A 97 14.45 10.61 12.83
CA HIS A 97 13.38 9.92 12.14
C HIS A 97 13.88 9.36 10.80
N GLY A 98 13.44 8.14 10.44
CA GLY A 98 13.64 7.59 9.10
C GLY A 98 12.85 8.36 8.03
N PRO A 99 13.02 8.00 6.74
CA PRO A 99 12.42 8.73 5.60
C PRO A 99 10.90 8.89 5.69
N GLU A 100 10.21 8.01 6.41
CA GLU A 100 8.73 8.01 6.55
C GLU A 100 8.24 8.30 7.98
N GLY A 101 9.12 8.82 8.85
CA GLY A 101 8.78 9.16 10.23
C GLY A 101 9.56 8.34 11.27
N ALA A 102 8.99 8.26 12.48
CA ALA A 102 9.60 7.62 13.61
C ALA A 102 9.69 6.10 13.46
N LEU A 103 10.89 5.54 13.39
CA LEU A 103 11.09 4.10 13.40
C LEU A 103 10.77 3.52 14.79
N TYR A 104 10.12 2.37 14.80
CA TYR A 104 9.84 1.67 16.06
C TYR A 104 11.13 1.14 16.69
N PRO A 105 11.41 1.46 17.98
CA PRO A 105 12.69 1.15 18.62
C PRO A 105 12.85 -0.32 19.05
N GLY A 106 11.87 -1.19 18.79
CA GLY A 106 11.94 -2.61 19.17
C GLY A 106 11.61 -2.91 20.63
N THR A 107 11.00 -1.99 21.35
CA THR A 107 10.72 -2.11 22.81
C THR A 107 10.04 -3.44 23.21
N CYS A 108 9.15 -3.96 22.39
CA CYS A 108 8.42 -5.21 22.70
C CYS A 108 9.06 -6.46 22.05
N ARG A 109 10.14 -6.35 21.28
CA ARG A 109 10.71 -7.47 20.51
C ARG A 109 11.13 -8.64 21.41
N ALA A 110 11.66 -8.36 22.58
CA ALA A 110 12.08 -9.39 23.54
C ALA A 110 10.96 -9.90 24.44
N LEU A 111 9.72 -9.41 24.28
CA LEU A 111 8.60 -9.88 25.09
C LEU A 111 8.12 -11.25 24.61
N THR A 112 8.03 -12.20 25.54
CA THR A 112 7.39 -13.48 25.28
C THR A 112 5.90 -13.26 25.06
N ALA A 113 5.32 -13.93 24.07
CA ALA A 113 3.88 -13.93 23.85
C ALA A 113 3.20 -14.65 25.03
N ASP A 114 2.61 -13.89 25.94
CA ASP A 114 1.81 -14.40 27.04
C ASP A 114 0.35 -14.51 26.60
N PRO A 115 -0.24 -15.72 26.50
CA PRO A 115 -1.60 -15.91 26.03
C PRO A 115 -2.64 -15.13 26.85
N ASP A 116 -2.45 -15.03 28.16
CA ASP A 116 -3.36 -14.31 29.04
C ASP A 116 -3.29 -12.80 28.80
N ARG A 117 -2.12 -12.28 28.50
CA ARG A 117 -1.93 -10.88 28.16
C ARG A 117 -2.51 -10.56 26.78
N LEU A 118 -2.25 -11.42 25.78
CA LEU A 118 -2.80 -11.30 24.43
C LEU A 118 -4.31 -11.27 24.40
N ALA A 119 -4.96 -12.07 25.28
CA ALA A 119 -6.41 -12.11 25.37
C ALA A 119 -7.01 -10.82 25.99
N ARG A 120 -6.29 -10.17 26.92
CA ARG A 120 -6.81 -9.04 27.72
C ARG A 120 -6.38 -7.66 27.19
N GLU A 121 -5.17 -7.54 26.63
CA GLU A 121 -4.61 -6.24 26.24
C GLU A 121 -4.68 -6.01 24.72
N PRO A 122 -5.05 -4.79 24.28
CA PRO A 122 -4.92 -4.42 22.88
C PRO A 122 -3.45 -4.48 22.44
N HIS A 123 -3.20 -5.15 21.35
CA HIS A 123 -1.85 -5.29 20.81
C HIS A 123 -1.87 -5.27 19.27
N CYS A 124 -0.70 -5.11 18.68
CA CYS A 124 -0.48 -5.34 17.26
C CYS A 124 0.61 -6.40 17.07
N TRP A 125 0.61 -7.05 15.92
CA TRP A 125 1.67 -7.96 15.51
C TRP A 125 2.69 -7.22 14.65
N ARG A 126 3.96 -7.26 15.06
CA ARG A 126 5.07 -6.69 14.30
C ARG A 126 5.96 -7.78 13.75
N LEU A 127 6.46 -7.54 12.53
CA LEU A 127 7.52 -8.34 11.95
C LEU A 127 8.86 -7.95 12.60
N ASP A 128 9.59 -8.91 13.13
CA ASP A 128 11.01 -8.75 13.45
C ASP A 128 11.79 -8.74 12.15
N THR A 129 12.00 -7.55 11.61
CA THR A 129 12.61 -7.38 10.28
C THR A 129 14.04 -7.92 10.22
N ALA A 130 14.80 -7.81 11.31
CA ALA A 130 16.16 -8.33 11.38
C ALA A 130 16.18 -9.86 11.40
N ALA A 131 15.33 -10.49 12.22
CA ALA A 131 15.19 -11.95 12.24
C ALA A 131 14.67 -12.49 10.90
N ALA A 132 13.72 -11.78 10.29
CA ALA A 132 13.16 -12.13 8.99
C ALA A 132 14.23 -12.13 7.87
N LEU A 133 15.09 -11.13 7.84
CA LEU A 133 16.23 -11.10 6.90
C LEU A 133 17.22 -12.22 7.17
N ALA A 134 17.60 -12.43 8.43
CA ALA A 134 18.51 -13.50 8.81
C ALA A 134 17.97 -14.90 8.40
N SER A 135 16.66 -15.12 8.51
CA SER A 135 16.04 -16.39 8.08
C SER A 135 16.11 -16.64 6.57
N LEU A 136 16.30 -15.59 5.77
CA LEU A 136 16.45 -15.69 4.31
C LEU A 136 17.91 -15.82 3.86
N ASP A 137 18.89 -15.40 4.65
CA ASP A 137 20.31 -15.49 4.31
C ASP A 137 20.73 -16.93 4.00
N ASP A 138 20.24 -17.89 4.78
CA ASP A 138 20.49 -19.32 4.58
C ASP A 138 19.85 -19.89 3.30
N THR A 139 18.82 -19.21 2.76
CA THR A 139 18.11 -19.65 1.54
C THR A 139 18.72 -19.09 0.26
N GLY A 140 19.61 -18.10 0.36
CA GLY A 140 20.15 -17.36 -0.80
C GLY A 140 19.11 -16.53 -1.54
N ALA A 141 18.03 -16.12 -0.85
CA ALA A 141 16.94 -15.38 -1.48
C ALA A 141 17.43 -14.03 -2.02
N ASP A 142 17.16 -13.78 -3.30
CA ASP A 142 17.44 -12.49 -3.93
C ASP A 142 16.35 -11.48 -3.56
N LEU A 143 16.69 -10.49 -2.73
CA LEU A 143 15.77 -9.43 -2.31
C LEU A 143 15.79 -8.24 -3.28
N ARG A 144 15.99 -8.46 -4.57
CA ARG A 144 15.82 -7.42 -5.60
C ARG A 144 14.40 -7.42 -6.14
N TRP A 145 14.00 -6.27 -6.65
CA TRP A 145 12.75 -6.06 -7.38
C TRP A 145 12.99 -5.07 -8.52
N HIS A 146 12.16 -5.10 -9.54
CA HIS A 146 12.31 -4.25 -10.73
C HIS A 146 11.26 -3.15 -10.72
N ASP A 147 11.68 -1.93 -11.08
CA ASP A 147 10.81 -0.78 -11.33
C ASP A 147 11.08 -0.21 -12.72
N ASP A 148 10.04 0.09 -13.47
CA ASP A 148 10.14 0.60 -14.85
C ASP A 148 10.98 1.88 -14.96
N PHE A 149 11.05 2.70 -13.91
CA PHE A 149 11.78 3.96 -13.90
C PHE A 149 13.12 3.89 -13.15
N ALA A 150 13.18 3.13 -12.07
CA ALA A 150 14.39 3.01 -11.25
C ALA A 150 15.27 1.81 -11.65
N GLY A 151 14.78 0.88 -12.48
CA GLY A 151 15.47 -0.37 -12.81
C GLY A 151 15.48 -1.35 -11.66
N TRP A 152 16.55 -2.15 -11.55
CA TRP A 152 16.71 -3.11 -10.46
C TRP A 152 17.07 -2.42 -9.15
N VAL A 153 16.28 -2.66 -8.12
CA VAL A 153 16.44 -2.10 -6.79
C VAL A 153 16.71 -3.21 -5.78
N VAL A 154 17.74 -3.06 -4.98
CA VAL A 154 17.99 -3.94 -3.82
C VAL A 154 17.06 -3.50 -2.69
N ALA A 155 16.28 -4.43 -2.14
CA ALA A 155 15.38 -4.10 -1.04
C ALA A 155 16.17 -3.80 0.25
N ASP A 156 15.74 -2.76 0.94
CA ASP A 156 16.23 -2.36 2.27
C ASP A 156 15.05 -2.29 3.26
N PRO A 157 14.52 -3.44 3.69
CA PRO A 157 13.40 -3.44 4.63
C PRO A 157 13.77 -2.95 6.03
N LEU A 158 15.07 -2.96 6.41
CA LEU A 158 15.51 -2.41 7.70
C LEU A 158 15.28 -0.91 7.81
N SER A 159 15.27 -0.18 6.70
CA SER A 159 14.93 1.25 6.70
C SER A 159 13.51 1.56 7.21
N HIS A 160 12.61 0.56 7.23
CA HIS A 160 11.26 0.66 7.79
C HIS A 160 11.15 0.19 9.25
N GLY A 161 12.22 -0.44 9.78
CA GLY A 161 12.20 -1.08 11.10
C GLY A 161 11.16 -2.21 11.17
N ASP A 162 10.68 -2.50 12.39
CA ASP A 162 9.71 -3.56 12.63
C ASP A 162 8.29 -3.08 12.29
N VAL A 163 7.83 -3.41 11.10
CA VAL A 163 6.52 -2.97 10.60
C VAL A 163 5.37 -3.71 11.26
N VAL A 164 4.24 -3.04 11.41
CA VAL A 164 2.99 -3.66 11.88
C VAL A 164 2.37 -4.45 10.73
N LEU A 165 2.05 -5.72 10.95
CA LEU A 165 1.35 -6.56 9.98
C LEU A 165 -0.12 -6.79 10.33
N ALA A 166 -0.49 -6.74 11.63
CA ALA A 166 -1.89 -6.81 12.08
C ALA A 166 -2.11 -6.02 13.36
N ARG A 167 -3.33 -5.52 13.55
CA ARG A 167 -3.78 -4.84 14.76
C ARG A 167 -5.10 -5.45 15.23
N LYS A 168 -5.47 -5.21 16.48
CA LYS A 168 -6.75 -5.66 17.03
C LYS A 168 -7.96 -5.10 16.26
N ASP A 169 -7.87 -3.85 15.82
CA ASP A 169 -8.91 -3.10 15.10
C ASP A 169 -8.79 -3.18 13.56
N ALA A 170 -7.71 -3.78 13.06
CA ALA A 170 -7.47 -4.01 11.63
C ALA A 170 -6.66 -5.31 11.48
N PRO A 171 -7.31 -6.43 11.13
CA PRO A 171 -6.70 -7.77 11.15
C PRO A 171 -5.56 -7.96 10.15
N ALA A 172 -5.39 -7.03 9.20
CA ALA A 172 -4.21 -6.97 8.35
C ALA A 172 -3.80 -5.52 8.10
N SER A 173 -2.50 -5.29 7.99
CA SER A 173 -1.96 -4.00 7.54
C SER A 173 -1.98 -3.91 6.01
N TYR A 174 -1.82 -2.68 5.51
CA TYR A 174 -1.63 -2.43 4.08
C TYR A 174 -0.53 -3.33 3.48
N HIS A 175 0.66 -3.37 4.09
CA HIS A 175 1.78 -4.17 3.60
C HIS A 175 1.43 -5.65 3.41
N LEU A 176 0.80 -6.25 4.41
CA LEU A 176 0.42 -7.66 4.35
C LEU A 176 -0.67 -7.90 3.31
N ALA A 177 -1.76 -7.12 3.40
CA ALA A 177 -2.94 -7.35 2.59
C ALA A 177 -2.66 -7.20 1.10
N VAL A 178 -2.00 -6.12 0.66
CA VAL A 178 -1.70 -5.93 -0.77
C VAL A 178 -0.75 -6.99 -1.30
N THR A 179 0.25 -7.41 -0.52
CA THR A 179 1.22 -8.43 -0.94
C THR A 179 0.54 -9.79 -1.14
N ILE A 180 -0.35 -10.18 -0.23
CA ILE A 180 -1.13 -11.44 -0.34
C ILE A 180 -2.10 -11.37 -1.52
N ASP A 181 -2.81 -10.25 -1.67
CA ASP A 181 -3.81 -10.08 -2.72
C ASP A 181 -3.19 -10.02 -4.10
N ASP A 182 -2.08 -9.33 -4.28
CA ASP A 182 -1.38 -9.27 -5.56
C ASP A 182 -0.97 -10.67 -6.02
N ALA A 183 -0.44 -11.50 -5.11
CA ALA A 183 -0.13 -12.90 -5.39
C ALA A 183 -1.39 -13.72 -5.72
N ALA A 184 -2.43 -13.63 -4.90
CA ALA A 184 -3.66 -14.41 -5.07
C ALA A 184 -4.47 -14.02 -6.33
N GLN A 185 -4.38 -12.77 -6.77
CA GLN A 185 -5.00 -12.28 -8.00
C GLN A 185 -4.11 -12.45 -9.25
N GLY A 186 -2.87 -12.93 -9.09
CA GLY A 186 -1.92 -13.10 -10.19
C GLY A 186 -1.50 -11.77 -10.82
N ILE A 187 -1.32 -10.73 -9.99
CA ILE A 187 -0.88 -9.42 -10.45
C ILE A 187 0.58 -9.51 -10.93
N SER A 188 0.78 -9.23 -12.20
CA SER A 188 2.12 -9.24 -12.81
C SER A 188 2.82 -7.87 -12.72
N HIS A 189 2.06 -6.78 -12.64
CA HIS A 189 2.59 -5.41 -12.58
C HIS A 189 1.79 -4.57 -11.61
N VAL A 190 2.49 -3.86 -10.73
CA VAL A 190 1.91 -2.90 -9.78
C VAL A 190 2.21 -1.48 -10.23
N VAL A 191 1.19 -0.75 -10.70
CA VAL A 191 1.32 0.65 -11.12
C VAL A 191 0.74 1.55 -10.04
N ARG A 192 1.56 2.38 -9.39
CA ARG A 192 1.14 3.22 -8.26
C ARG A 192 1.99 4.48 -8.09
N GLY A 193 1.62 5.34 -7.17
CA GLY A 193 2.36 6.56 -6.88
C GLY A 193 3.74 6.31 -6.25
N ARG A 194 4.70 7.18 -6.55
CA ARG A 194 6.08 7.12 -6.04
C ARG A 194 6.17 7.26 -4.51
N ASP A 195 5.14 7.79 -3.87
CA ASP A 195 5.03 7.83 -2.40
C ASP A 195 5.00 6.43 -1.75
N LEU A 196 4.71 5.38 -2.52
CA LEU A 196 4.74 3.99 -2.08
C LEU A 196 6.00 3.24 -2.51
N PHE A 197 6.99 3.92 -3.09
CA PHE A 197 8.21 3.28 -3.59
C PHE A 197 8.96 2.53 -2.47
N THR A 198 9.18 3.18 -1.34
CA THR A 198 9.90 2.59 -0.22
C THR A 198 9.13 1.44 0.43
N ALA A 199 7.79 1.47 0.41
CA ALA A 199 6.97 0.36 0.90
C ALA A 199 7.25 -0.96 0.17
N THR A 200 7.76 -0.90 -1.06
CA THR A 200 8.13 -2.09 -1.85
C THR A 200 9.26 -2.91 -1.19
N HIS A 201 10.13 -2.29 -0.42
CA HIS A 201 11.15 -3.00 0.34
C HIS A 201 10.53 -4.01 1.32
N VAL A 202 9.47 -3.61 2.01
CA VAL A 202 8.71 -4.48 2.93
C VAL A 202 7.92 -5.54 2.15
N HIS A 203 7.28 -5.16 1.04
CA HIS A 203 6.52 -6.10 0.20
C HIS A 203 7.44 -7.19 -0.36
N ARG A 204 8.65 -6.82 -0.82
CA ARG A 204 9.64 -7.78 -1.33
C ARG A 204 10.10 -8.76 -0.25
N LEU A 205 10.30 -8.28 0.99
CA LEU A 205 10.60 -9.16 2.13
C LEU A 205 9.45 -10.14 2.39
N LEU A 206 8.20 -9.66 2.46
CA LEU A 206 7.03 -10.52 2.68
C LEU A 206 6.85 -11.56 1.55
N GLN A 207 7.09 -11.16 0.29
CA GLN A 207 7.05 -12.10 -0.84
C GLN A 207 8.07 -13.22 -0.69
N ALA A 208 9.30 -12.91 -0.24
CA ALA A 208 10.32 -13.92 -0.02
C ALA A 208 9.96 -14.86 1.14
N LEU A 209 9.52 -14.31 2.29
CA LEU A 209 9.15 -15.08 3.48
C LEU A 209 7.96 -16.01 3.26
N LEU A 210 7.04 -15.61 2.40
CA LEU A 210 5.79 -16.33 2.15
C LEU A 210 5.80 -17.12 0.83
N ASP A 211 6.95 -17.15 0.13
CA ASP A 211 7.12 -17.82 -1.17
C ASP A 211 6.05 -17.37 -2.20
N LEU A 212 5.90 -16.05 -2.34
CA LEU A 212 4.91 -15.44 -3.23
C LEU A 212 5.57 -14.93 -4.53
N PRO A 213 4.80 -14.89 -5.64
CA PRO A 213 5.28 -14.30 -6.88
C PRO A 213 5.73 -12.84 -6.70
N LEU A 214 6.75 -12.45 -7.46
CA LEU A 214 7.25 -11.09 -7.51
C LEU A 214 6.68 -10.38 -8.74
N PRO A 215 5.84 -9.34 -8.59
CA PRO A 215 5.41 -8.51 -9.70
C PRO A 215 6.51 -7.50 -10.07
N ASP A 216 6.46 -7.00 -11.31
CA ASP A 216 7.17 -5.78 -11.69
C ASP A 216 6.43 -4.54 -11.16
N TYR A 217 7.18 -3.48 -10.91
CA TYR A 217 6.63 -2.23 -10.37
C TYR A 217 6.81 -1.07 -11.34
N ARG A 218 5.88 -0.13 -11.27
CA ARG A 218 5.93 1.15 -11.98
C ARG A 218 5.47 2.27 -11.06
N HIS A 219 6.42 2.95 -10.42
CA HIS A 219 6.12 4.05 -9.51
C HIS A 219 6.08 5.39 -10.25
N HIS A 220 4.89 5.83 -10.61
CA HIS A 220 4.69 7.08 -11.34
C HIS A 220 4.84 8.32 -10.45
N ALA A 221 5.17 9.47 -11.04
CA ALA A 221 5.21 10.75 -10.37
C ALA A 221 3.82 11.15 -9.83
N LEU A 222 3.80 11.75 -8.65
CA LEU A 222 2.59 12.30 -8.05
C LEU A 222 2.23 13.64 -8.67
N LEU A 223 0.95 13.99 -8.65
CA LEU A 223 0.54 15.36 -8.97
C LEU A 223 0.79 16.28 -7.77
N THR A 224 1.37 17.44 -8.04
CA THR A 224 1.66 18.50 -7.06
C THR A 224 0.86 19.75 -7.35
N GLY A 225 0.62 20.53 -6.31
CA GLY A 225 0.09 21.88 -6.42
C GLY A 225 1.16 22.90 -6.86
N PRO A 226 0.78 24.18 -6.94
CA PRO A 226 1.71 25.27 -7.28
C PRO A 226 2.88 25.42 -6.30
N ASP A 227 2.69 24.95 -5.07
CA ASP A 227 3.67 24.92 -4.00
C ASP A 227 4.67 23.75 -4.09
N GLY A 228 4.55 22.90 -5.13
CA GLY A 228 5.35 21.69 -5.31
C GLY A 228 5.00 20.57 -4.33
N ILE A 229 3.98 20.73 -3.48
CA ILE A 229 3.56 19.73 -2.51
C ILE A 229 2.48 18.83 -3.14
N ARG A 230 2.49 17.53 -2.78
CA ARG A 230 1.48 16.56 -3.22
C ARG A 230 0.07 17.14 -3.09
N LEU A 231 -0.73 16.97 -4.16
CA LEU A 231 -2.13 17.39 -4.14
C LEU A 231 -2.88 16.75 -2.97
N ALA A 232 -3.49 17.58 -2.16
CA ALA A 232 -4.30 17.18 -1.02
C ALA A 232 -5.56 18.04 -0.96
N LYS A 233 -6.56 17.63 -0.18
CA LYS A 233 -7.82 18.36 0.03
C LYS A 233 -7.61 19.84 0.42
N ARG A 234 -6.49 20.16 1.11
CA ARG A 234 -6.13 21.55 1.49
C ARG A 234 -5.87 22.49 0.32
N HIS A 235 -5.59 21.98 -0.88
CA HIS A 235 -5.37 22.80 -2.08
C HIS A 235 -6.65 23.23 -2.78
N GLY A 236 -7.83 22.94 -2.18
CA GLY A 236 -9.12 23.33 -2.74
C GLY A 236 -9.48 22.68 -4.08
N ALA A 237 -8.69 21.70 -4.53
CA ALA A 237 -9.01 20.98 -5.76
C ALA A 237 -10.33 20.22 -5.59
N PRO A 238 -11.29 20.38 -6.52
CA PRO A 238 -12.58 19.70 -6.45
C PRO A 238 -12.37 18.18 -6.45
N THR A 239 -13.25 17.47 -5.76
CA THR A 239 -13.30 16.00 -5.83
C THR A 239 -13.82 15.57 -7.20
N LEU A 240 -13.57 14.32 -7.60
CA LEU A 240 -14.15 13.79 -8.84
C LEU A 240 -15.68 13.78 -8.76
N GLU A 241 -16.23 13.41 -7.62
CA GLU A 241 -17.65 13.47 -7.35
C GLU A 241 -18.22 14.89 -7.55
N ALA A 242 -17.56 15.94 -7.07
CA ALA A 242 -18.00 17.32 -7.28
C ALA A 242 -18.05 17.66 -8.78
N LEU A 243 -16.98 17.34 -9.53
CA LEU A 243 -16.92 17.58 -10.98
C LEU A 243 -18.04 16.82 -11.72
N ARG A 244 -18.30 15.58 -11.34
CA ARG A 244 -19.36 14.76 -11.89
C ARG A 244 -20.75 15.35 -11.62
N LEU A 245 -21.00 15.80 -10.39
CA LEU A 245 -22.25 16.42 -9.99
C LEU A 245 -22.48 17.79 -10.64
N GLU A 246 -21.40 18.50 -10.97
CA GLU A 246 -21.43 19.75 -11.77
C GLU A 246 -21.68 19.49 -13.26
N GLY A 247 -21.82 18.23 -13.68
CA GLY A 247 -22.13 17.86 -15.07
C GLY A 247 -20.92 17.92 -16.00
N GLN A 248 -19.69 17.88 -15.49
CA GLN A 248 -18.51 17.79 -16.33
C GLN A 248 -18.41 16.42 -17.03
N ASP A 249 -17.76 16.40 -18.19
CA ASP A 249 -17.50 15.18 -18.96
C ASP A 249 -16.24 14.48 -18.41
N GLY A 250 -16.42 13.31 -17.79
CA GLY A 250 -15.34 12.54 -17.19
C GLY A 250 -14.39 11.93 -18.22
N GLN A 251 -14.92 11.51 -19.37
CA GLN A 251 -14.06 10.97 -20.43
C GLN A 251 -13.20 12.06 -21.07
N ALA A 252 -13.77 13.26 -21.28
CA ALA A 252 -13.00 14.41 -21.74
C ALA A 252 -11.92 14.81 -20.72
N LEU A 253 -12.21 14.71 -19.41
CA LEU A 253 -11.24 14.92 -18.36
C LEU A 253 -10.10 13.87 -18.41
N ALA A 254 -10.44 12.60 -18.54
CA ALA A 254 -9.47 11.52 -18.66
C ALA A 254 -8.56 11.71 -19.89
N GLU A 255 -9.14 12.06 -21.03
CA GLU A 255 -8.39 12.39 -22.26
C GLU A 255 -7.44 13.59 -22.08
N SER A 256 -7.90 14.62 -21.37
CA SER A 256 -7.06 15.78 -21.03
C SER A 256 -5.86 15.38 -20.19
N LEU A 257 -6.10 14.55 -19.15
CA LEU A 257 -5.03 14.03 -18.29
C LEU A 257 -4.03 13.16 -19.07
N ARG A 258 -4.50 12.27 -19.97
CA ARG A 258 -3.63 11.47 -20.86
C ARG A 258 -2.69 12.31 -21.70
N ARG A 259 -3.17 13.47 -22.17
CA ARG A 259 -2.37 14.43 -22.94
C ARG A 259 -1.47 15.32 -22.08
N GLY A 260 -1.41 15.10 -20.75
CA GLY A 260 -0.66 15.94 -19.82
C GLY A 260 -1.24 17.34 -19.63
N GLN A 261 -2.49 17.56 -20.07
CA GLN A 261 -3.20 18.83 -19.90
C GLN A 261 -3.83 18.84 -18.50
N LEU A 262 -3.03 19.25 -17.52
CA LEU A 262 -3.45 19.34 -16.13
C LEU A 262 -4.13 20.68 -15.86
N PRO A 263 -5.09 20.75 -14.90
CA PRO A 263 -5.66 22.01 -14.46
C PRO A 263 -4.57 23.00 -14.04
N VAL A 264 -4.87 24.30 -14.17
CA VAL A 264 -3.92 25.38 -13.83
C VAL A 264 -3.38 25.20 -12.41
N GLY A 265 -2.06 25.25 -12.28
CA GLY A 265 -1.38 25.08 -10.99
C GLY A 265 -1.14 23.63 -10.56
N ILE A 266 -1.49 22.63 -11.37
CA ILE A 266 -1.19 21.22 -11.10
C ILE A 266 -0.10 20.76 -12.08
N ALA A 267 0.91 20.04 -11.57
CA ALA A 267 1.98 19.47 -12.36
C ALA A 267 2.39 18.09 -11.79
N PRO A 268 3.00 17.19 -12.62
CA PRO A 268 3.69 16.03 -12.06
C PRO A 268 4.86 16.49 -11.20
N ALA A 269 5.10 15.82 -10.07
CA ALA A 269 6.29 16.06 -9.27
C ALA A 269 7.55 15.89 -10.12
N LYS A 270 8.52 16.79 -9.98
CA LYS A 270 9.83 16.62 -10.61
C LYS A 270 10.49 15.34 -10.08
N ALA A 271 11.18 14.63 -10.96
CA ALA A 271 11.89 13.40 -10.66
C ALA A 271 12.96 13.61 -9.58
#